data_976fd683121821dfb80c3634e0df7991
#
_entry.id   976fd683121821dfb80c3634e0df7991
#
_cell.length_a   1.000
_cell.length_b   1.000
_cell.length_c   1.000
_cell.angle_alpha   90.00
_cell.angle_beta   90.00
_cell.angle_gamma   90.00
#
_symmetry.space_group_name_H-M   'P 1'
#
loop_
_entity.id
_entity.type
_entity.pdbx_description
1 polymer ?
#
loop_
_entity_poly.entity_id
_entity_poly.type
_entity_poly.pdbx_seq_one_letter_code
_entity_poly.pdbx_strand_id
1 'polypeptide(L)'
;MTASVPHRYYRAPELIFGSTEYTTAIDVWSSGCVFAELLLGAPLFPGDSGVDQLVEIIKVLGTPSRDDIREMNASYTEFKFPQIRAHAWAKVFRSRTPAKAVDCVATFLAYAPVKRVKPLNALAHGFFDDLKQPGARCDENGGGPALPPLFDFTQLELAACPGLAALRPPQAAAAA
;
A
#
# COMPACT_ATOMS: atom_id res chain seq x y z
N MET A 1 9.09 -13.82 -29.08
CA MET A 1 8.92 -13.98 -27.62
C MET A 1 9.11 -12.61 -27.00
N THR A 2 8.04 -11.85 -26.79
CA THR A 2 8.08 -10.58 -26.07
C THR A 2 8.23 -10.91 -24.60
N ALA A 3 9.37 -10.54 -24.01
CA ALA A 3 9.61 -10.68 -22.59
C ALA A 3 8.44 -9.98 -21.84
N SER A 4 7.72 -10.76 -21.05
CA SER A 4 6.68 -10.29 -20.15
C SER A 4 7.31 -9.22 -19.24
N VAL A 5 6.88 -7.97 -19.37
CA VAL A 5 7.44 -6.87 -18.58
C VAL A 5 6.88 -6.97 -17.17
N PRO A 6 7.69 -7.30 -16.15
CA PRO A 6 7.22 -7.54 -14.78
C PRO A 6 6.56 -6.33 -14.11
N HIS A 7 6.67 -5.12 -14.69
CA HIS A 7 6.06 -3.89 -14.18
C HIS A 7 4.52 -3.88 -14.14
N ARG A 8 3.85 -4.85 -14.79
CA ARG A 8 2.37 -4.89 -14.82
C ARG A 8 1.76 -5.27 -13.47
N TYR A 9 2.40 -6.12 -12.70
CA TYR A 9 1.87 -6.66 -11.44
C TYR A 9 1.61 -5.59 -10.38
N TYR A 10 2.23 -4.43 -10.53
CA TYR A 10 2.10 -3.30 -9.60
C TYR A 10 1.25 -2.15 -10.15
N ARG A 11 0.65 -2.35 -11.34
CA ARG A 11 -0.13 -1.30 -11.99
C ARG A 11 -1.44 -1.06 -11.26
N ALA A 12 -1.72 0.21 -10.95
CA ALA A 12 -2.95 0.62 -10.32
C ALA A 12 -4.18 0.38 -11.23
N PRO A 13 -5.34 0.01 -10.65
CA PRO A 13 -6.51 -0.37 -11.44
C PRO A 13 -7.02 0.75 -12.34
N GLU A 14 -6.96 2.03 -11.95
CA GLU A 14 -7.34 3.15 -12.81
C GLU A 14 -6.57 3.19 -14.13
N LEU A 15 -5.31 2.78 -14.14
CA LEU A 15 -4.50 2.69 -15.36
C LEU A 15 -4.93 1.50 -16.23
N ILE A 16 -5.42 0.42 -15.62
CA ILE A 16 -5.97 -0.72 -16.34
C ILE A 16 -7.33 -0.34 -16.95
N PHE A 17 -8.12 0.47 -16.25
CA PHE A 17 -9.36 1.05 -16.74
C PHE A 17 -9.16 2.18 -17.76
N GLY A 18 -7.91 2.46 -18.15
CA GLY A 18 -7.60 3.44 -19.20
C GLY A 18 -7.75 4.89 -18.78
N SER A 19 -7.66 5.20 -17.48
CA SER A 19 -7.65 6.59 -17.02
C SER A 19 -6.44 7.32 -17.56
N THR A 20 -6.66 8.52 -18.11
CA THR A 20 -5.63 9.46 -18.52
C THR A 20 -5.37 10.52 -17.44
N GLU A 21 -6.31 10.67 -16.52
CA GLU A 21 -6.22 11.57 -15.36
C GLU A 21 -5.94 10.75 -14.11
N TYR A 22 -4.69 10.69 -13.69
CA TYR A 22 -4.25 9.95 -12.51
C TYR A 22 -3.34 10.80 -11.63
N THR A 23 -3.20 10.42 -10.39
CA THR A 23 -2.42 11.14 -9.38
C THR A 23 -1.31 10.25 -8.85
N THR A 24 -0.49 10.75 -7.92
CA THR A 24 0.51 9.97 -7.19
C THR A 24 -0.08 8.80 -6.38
N ALA A 25 -1.41 8.69 -6.30
CA ALA A 25 -2.08 7.53 -5.71
C ALA A 25 -1.78 6.21 -6.44
N ILE A 26 -1.34 6.26 -7.71
CA ILE A 26 -0.85 5.07 -8.43
C ILE A 26 0.39 4.48 -7.77
N ASP A 27 1.29 5.32 -7.25
CA ASP A 27 2.51 4.89 -6.57
C ASP A 27 2.20 4.32 -5.18
N VAL A 28 1.14 4.82 -4.53
CA VAL A 28 0.63 4.25 -3.28
C VAL A 28 0.13 2.82 -3.51
N TRP A 29 -0.64 2.59 -4.58
CA TRP A 29 -1.05 1.24 -4.97
C TRP A 29 0.15 0.33 -5.23
N SER A 30 1.11 0.79 -6.03
CA SER A 30 2.34 0.03 -6.35
C SER A 30 3.12 -0.32 -5.08
N SER A 31 3.26 0.61 -4.14
CA SER A 31 3.88 0.39 -2.84
C SER A 31 3.13 -0.67 -2.02
N GLY A 32 1.79 -0.64 -2.04
CA GLY A 32 0.95 -1.66 -1.42
C GLY A 32 1.15 -3.05 -2.01
N CYS A 33 1.30 -3.15 -3.34
CA CYS A 33 1.60 -4.40 -4.01
C CYS A 33 2.98 -4.96 -3.60
N VAL A 34 4.01 -4.12 -3.57
CA VAL A 34 5.36 -4.51 -3.12
C VAL A 34 5.34 -4.94 -1.65
N PHE A 35 4.63 -4.20 -0.81
CA PHE A 35 4.50 -4.58 0.61
C PHE A 35 3.80 -5.94 0.77
N ALA A 36 2.71 -6.17 0.05
CA ALA A 36 2.03 -7.47 0.05
C ALA A 36 2.96 -8.59 -0.42
N GLU A 37 3.74 -8.35 -1.47
CA GLU A 37 4.70 -9.32 -1.99
C GLU A 37 5.81 -9.67 -0.99
N LEU A 38 6.33 -8.70 -0.24
CA LEU A 38 7.30 -8.96 0.84
C LEU A 38 6.72 -9.90 1.91
N LEU A 39 5.41 -9.80 2.21
CA LEU A 39 4.74 -10.66 3.18
C LEU A 39 4.39 -12.05 2.61
N LEU A 40 4.10 -12.15 1.32
CA LEU A 40 3.68 -13.38 0.65
C LEU A 40 4.85 -14.19 0.10
N GLY A 41 5.92 -13.51 -0.34
CA GLY A 41 7.03 -14.09 -1.09
C GLY A 41 6.73 -14.27 -2.59
N ALA A 42 5.62 -13.70 -3.08
CA ALA A 42 5.21 -13.74 -4.48
C ALA A 42 4.29 -12.54 -4.78
N PRO A 43 4.22 -12.06 -6.04
CA PRO A 43 3.33 -10.97 -6.43
C PRO A 43 1.88 -11.24 -6.04
N LEU A 44 1.21 -10.22 -5.50
CA LEU A 44 -0.20 -10.33 -5.09
C LEU A 44 -1.15 -10.43 -6.29
N PHE A 45 -0.86 -9.71 -7.38
CA PHE A 45 -1.71 -9.62 -8.58
C PHE A 45 -0.93 -10.00 -9.84
N PRO A 46 -0.51 -11.28 -10.00
CA PRO A 46 0.19 -11.72 -11.21
C PRO A 46 -0.81 -11.81 -12.37
N GLY A 47 -0.51 -11.14 -13.48
CA GLY A 47 -1.34 -11.19 -14.69
C GLY A 47 -0.50 -10.99 -15.94
N ASP A 48 -0.73 -11.81 -16.97
CA ASP A 48 0.01 -11.76 -18.23
C ASP A 48 -0.49 -10.64 -19.16
N SER A 49 -1.71 -10.18 -18.92
CA SER A 49 -2.34 -9.04 -19.60
C SER A 49 -2.98 -8.08 -18.61
N GLY A 50 -3.40 -6.89 -19.07
CA GLY A 50 -4.17 -5.96 -18.22
C GLY A 50 -5.49 -6.56 -17.75
N VAL A 51 -6.15 -7.34 -18.60
CA VAL A 51 -7.40 -8.02 -18.23
C VAL A 51 -7.15 -9.09 -17.18
N ASP A 52 -6.10 -9.92 -17.34
CA ASP A 52 -5.76 -10.94 -16.36
C ASP A 52 -5.41 -10.31 -15.01
N GLN A 53 -4.64 -9.21 -15.03
CA GLN A 53 -4.31 -8.49 -13.81
C GLN A 53 -5.57 -7.95 -13.12
N LEU A 54 -6.52 -7.41 -13.87
CA LEU A 54 -7.79 -6.96 -13.31
C LEU A 54 -8.57 -8.12 -12.68
N VAL A 55 -8.55 -9.30 -13.31
CA VAL A 55 -9.16 -10.52 -12.75
C VAL A 55 -8.51 -10.89 -11.41
N GLU A 56 -7.17 -10.84 -11.30
CA GLU A 56 -6.48 -11.11 -10.05
C GLU A 56 -6.84 -10.07 -8.95
N ILE A 57 -6.93 -8.80 -9.31
CA ILE A 57 -7.39 -7.75 -8.39
C ILE A 57 -8.81 -8.03 -7.91
N ILE A 58 -9.73 -8.37 -8.82
CA ILE A 58 -11.13 -8.66 -8.49
C ILE A 58 -11.26 -9.91 -7.60
N LYS A 59 -10.45 -10.94 -7.80
CA LYS A 59 -10.41 -12.11 -6.91
C LYS A 59 -10.13 -11.73 -5.46
N VAL A 60 -9.26 -10.76 -5.23
CA VAL A 60 -8.88 -10.32 -3.88
C VAL A 60 -9.83 -9.27 -3.34
N LEU A 61 -10.03 -8.18 -4.07
CA LEU A 61 -10.80 -7.02 -3.61
C LEU A 61 -12.31 -7.15 -3.85
N GLY A 62 -12.74 -8.16 -4.61
CA GLY A 62 -14.12 -8.27 -5.09
C GLY A 62 -14.39 -7.37 -6.30
N THR A 63 -15.56 -7.47 -6.86
CA THR A 63 -15.97 -6.64 -7.99
C THR A 63 -16.08 -5.18 -7.56
N PRO A 64 -15.45 -4.24 -8.29
CA PRO A 64 -15.56 -2.83 -7.98
C PRO A 64 -17.02 -2.35 -8.10
N SER A 65 -17.44 -1.49 -7.20
CA SER A 65 -18.73 -0.82 -7.30
C SER A 65 -18.75 0.18 -8.47
N ARG A 66 -19.96 0.62 -8.86
CA ARG A 66 -20.08 1.66 -9.88
C ARG A 66 -19.40 2.97 -9.47
N ASP A 67 -19.42 3.29 -8.20
CA ASP A 67 -18.78 4.49 -7.67
C ASP A 67 -17.25 4.32 -7.68
N ASP A 68 -16.72 3.15 -7.32
CA ASP A 68 -15.28 2.89 -7.44
C ASP A 68 -14.80 3.02 -8.91
N ILE A 69 -15.59 2.53 -9.87
CA ILE A 69 -15.26 2.66 -11.29
C ILE A 69 -15.26 4.12 -11.73
N ARG A 70 -16.25 4.93 -11.31
CA ARG A 70 -16.29 6.36 -11.62
C ARG A 70 -15.11 7.12 -11.04
N GLU A 71 -14.70 6.78 -9.82
CA GLU A 71 -13.53 7.38 -9.17
C GLU A 71 -12.21 7.00 -9.86
N MET A 72 -12.14 5.80 -10.47
CA MET A 72 -10.99 5.37 -11.25
C MET A 72 -10.96 5.97 -12.66
N ASN A 73 -12.11 6.01 -13.34
CA ASN A 73 -12.26 6.58 -14.68
C ASN A 73 -13.71 6.98 -14.93
N ALA A 74 -14.00 8.28 -14.85
CA ALA A 74 -15.34 8.83 -15.06
C ALA A 74 -15.92 8.56 -16.47
N SER A 75 -15.06 8.35 -17.46
CA SER A 75 -15.45 8.08 -18.84
C SER A 75 -15.68 6.61 -19.14
N TYR A 76 -15.44 5.72 -18.17
CA TYR A 76 -15.62 4.29 -18.37
C TYR A 76 -17.09 3.91 -18.29
N THR A 77 -17.62 3.26 -19.34
CA THR A 77 -19.04 2.95 -19.47
C THR A 77 -19.36 1.45 -19.45
N GLU A 78 -18.34 0.59 -19.51
CA GLU A 78 -18.53 -0.85 -19.49
C GLU A 78 -18.54 -1.39 -18.05
N PHE A 79 -19.70 -1.88 -17.60
CA PHE A 79 -19.88 -2.34 -16.20
C PHE A 79 -20.15 -3.86 -16.11
N LYS A 80 -19.73 -4.62 -17.13
CA LYS A 80 -19.97 -6.08 -17.16
C LYS A 80 -18.83 -6.85 -16.51
N PHE A 81 -18.79 -6.88 -15.19
CA PHE A 81 -17.87 -7.70 -14.43
C PHE A 81 -18.59 -8.86 -13.74
N PRO A 82 -17.94 -10.03 -13.60
CA PRO A 82 -18.47 -11.11 -12.79
C PRO A 82 -18.62 -10.62 -11.35
N GLN A 83 -19.73 -10.95 -10.69
CA GLN A 83 -19.99 -10.57 -9.31
C GLN A 83 -19.18 -11.48 -8.38
N ILE A 84 -18.04 -11.03 -7.94
CA ILE A 84 -17.12 -11.72 -7.03
C ILE A 84 -17.09 -10.97 -5.70
N ARG A 85 -17.31 -11.71 -4.62
CA ARG A 85 -17.21 -11.16 -3.27
C ARG A 85 -15.74 -11.03 -2.88
N ALA A 86 -15.38 -9.91 -2.26
CA ALA A 86 -14.04 -9.69 -1.72
C ALA A 86 -13.63 -10.83 -0.76
N HIS A 87 -12.38 -11.25 -0.86
CA HIS A 87 -11.78 -12.10 0.15
C HIS A 87 -11.45 -11.28 1.41
N ALA A 88 -11.67 -11.89 2.57
CA ALA A 88 -11.14 -11.29 3.80
C ALA A 88 -9.60 -11.26 3.71
N TRP A 89 -8.99 -10.15 3.98
CA TRP A 89 -7.53 -9.97 3.92
C TRP A 89 -6.76 -11.05 4.71
N ALA A 90 -7.27 -11.45 5.87
CA ALA A 90 -6.70 -12.54 6.66
C ALA A 90 -6.65 -13.91 5.95
N LYS A 91 -7.41 -14.10 4.85
CA LYS A 91 -7.38 -15.31 4.01
C LYS A 91 -6.43 -15.17 2.82
N VAL A 92 -6.07 -13.95 2.45
CA VAL A 92 -5.10 -13.66 1.38
C VAL A 92 -3.68 -13.95 1.87
N PHE A 93 -3.39 -13.59 3.11
CA PHE A 93 -2.09 -13.79 3.74
C PHE A 93 -2.01 -15.10 4.52
N ARG A 94 -0.77 -15.57 4.77
CA ARG A 94 -0.53 -16.74 5.60
C ARG A 94 -0.91 -16.45 7.05
N SER A 95 -1.34 -17.48 7.79
CA SER A 95 -1.78 -17.34 9.19
C SER A 95 -0.71 -16.76 10.14
N ARG A 96 0.56 -16.88 9.79
CA ARG A 96 1.70 -16.31 10.55
C ARG A 96 1.95 -14.82 10.26
N THR A 97 1.31 -14.25 9.25
CA THR A 97 1.50 -12.81 8.92
C THR A 97 0.87 -11.96 10.03
N PRO A 98 1.61 -11.00 10.61
CA PRO A 98 1.08 -10.15 11.67
C PRO A 98 -0.18 -9.40 11.23
N ALA A 99 -1.21 -9.37 12.07
CA ALA A 99 -2.47 -8.70 11.75
C ALA A 99 -2.29 -7.21 11.42
N LYS A 100 -1.39 -6.51 12.13
CA LYS A 100 -1.05 -5.11 11.84
C LYS A 100 -0.44 -4.92 10.44
N ALA A 101 0.34 -5.90 9.94
CA ALA A 101 0.90 -5.83 8.59
C ALA A 101 -0.20 -5.97 7.54
N VAL A 102 -1.11 -6.94 7.73
CA VAL A 102 -2.27 -7.16 6.84
C VAL A 102 -3.18 -5.93 6.81
N ASP A 103 -3.47 -5.35 7.96
CA ASP A 103 -4.28 -4.14 8.08
C ASP A 103 -3.60 -2.94 7.37
N CYS A 104 -2.29 -2.79 7.56
CA CYS A 104 -1.52 -1.75 6.89
C CYS A 104 -1.62 -1.89 5.36
N VAL A 105 -1.35 -3.07 4.80
CA VAL A 105 -1.46 -3.33 3.34
C VAL A 105 -2.85 -2.97 2.82
N ALA A 106 -3.91 -3.32 3.55
CA ALA A 106 -5.28 -3.03 3.14
C ALA A 106 -5.55 -1.53 2.94
N THR A 107 -4.83 -0.65 3.65
CA THR A 107 -4.99 0.81 3.49
C THR A 107 -4.41 1.36 2.18
N PHE A 108 -3.48 0.64 1.56
CA PHE A 108 -2.88 1.02 0.28
C PHE A 108 -3.71 0.56 -0.91
N LEU A 109 -4.39 -0.58 -0.78
CA LEU A 109 -5.02 -1.31 -1.87
C LEU A 109 -6.54 -1.09 -1.88
N ALA A 110 -6.96 0.09 -2.31
CA ALA A 110 -8.36 0.41 -2.58
C ALA A 110 -8.55 0.76 -4.06
N TYR A 111 -9.72 0.40 -4.64
CA TYR A 111 -10.04 0.74 -6.02
C TYR A 111 -10.01 2.24 -6.24
N ALA A 112 -10.80 2.98 -5.50
CA ALA A 112 -10.86 4.43 -5.60
C ALA A 112 -9.55 5.07 -5.09
N PRO A 113 -8.81 5.84 -5.94
CA PRO A 113 -7.54 6.46 -5.56
C PRO A 113 -7.64 7.32 -4.29
N VAL A 114 -8.78 8.00 -4.11
CA VAL A 114 -9.04 8.88 -2.96
C VAL A 114 -9.21 8.14 -1.63
N LYS A 115 -9.51 6.83 -1.68
CA LYS A 115 -9.67 5.97 -0.49
C LYS A 115 -8.35 5.37 -0.02
N ARG A 116 -7.29 5.44 -0.83
CA ARG A 116 -5.95 4.95 -0.45
C ARG A 116 -5.35 5.84 0.63
N VAL A 117 -4.56 5.24 1.51
CA VAL A 117 -3.83 6.00 2.53
C VAL A 117 -2.94 7.06 1.88
N LYS A 118 -2.85 8.24 2.48
CA LYS A 118 -1.84 9.22 2.06
C LYS A 118 -0.47 8.76 2.53
N PRO A 119 0.62 8.91 1.73
CA PRO A 119 1.95 8.38 2.05
C PRO A 119 2.43 8.75 3.46
N LEU A 120 2.34 10.03 3.83
CA LEU A 120 2.76 10.48 5.16
C LEU A 120 1.89 9.91 6.28
N ASN A 121 0.59 9.69 6.04
CA ASN A 121 -0.30 9.10 7.03
C ASN A 121 -0.01 7.60 7.24
N ALA A 122 0.50 6.91 6.20
CA ALA A 122 0.89 5.51 6.31
C ALA A 122 1.98 5.32 7.38
N LEU A 123 2.90 6.28 7.55
CA LEU A 123 3.95 6.23 8.58
C LEU A 123 3.39 6.21 10.01
N ALA A 124 2.17 6.72 10.21
CA ALA A 124 1.49 6.70 11.51
C ALA A 124 0.87 5.35 11.85
N HIS A 125 0.80 4.42 10.88
CA HIS A 125 0.17 3.11 11.09
C HIS A 125 0.89 2.31 12.18
N GLY A 126 0.12 1.60 13.00
CA GLY A 126 0.64 0.82 14.12
C GLY A 126 1.58 -0.34 13.75
N PHE A 127 1.65 -0.69 12.45
CA PHE A 127 2.64 -1.64 11.94
C PHE A 127 4.08 -1.12 12.12
N PHE A 128 4.28 0.20 12.07
CA PHE A 128 5.59 0.84 12.18
C PHE A 128 5.95 1.28 13.61
N ASP A 129 5.16 0.88 14.62
CA ASP A 129 5.39 1.32 16.01
C ASP A 129 6.76 0.92 16.54
N ASP A 130 7.28 -0.24 16.14
CA ASP A 130 8.57 -0.74 16.59
C ASP A 130 9.74 0.13 16.09
N LEU A 131 9.58 0.77 14.92
CA LEU A 131 10.60 1.70 14.38
C LEU A 131 10.67 3.02 15.14
N LYS A 132 9.63 3.34 15.92
CA LYS A 132 9.54 4.57 16.73
C LYS A 132 10.21 4.43 18.08
N GLN A 133 10.64 3.22 18.45
CA GLN A 133 11.29 2.96 19.72
C GLN A 133 12.70 3.54 19.75
N PRO A 134 13.14 4.15 20.85
CA PRO A 134 14.52 4.59 21.01
C PRO A 134 15.49 3.41 20.84
N GLY A 135 16.50 3.57 19.97
CA GLY A 135 17.50 2.54 19.72
C GLY A 135 17.03 1.40 18.80
N ALA A 136 15.91 1.57 18.09
CA ALA A 136 15.47 0.61 17.08
C ALA A 136 16.60 0.31 16.06
N ARG A 137 16.75 -0.94 15.70
CA ARG A 137 17.80 -1.45 14.78
C ARG A 137 17.18 -2.29 13.68
N CYS A 138 17.98 -2.58 12.64
CA CYS A 138 17.52 -3.34 11.47
C CYS A 138 17.29 -4.84 11.77
N ASP A 139 17.68 -5.36 12.90
CA ASP A 139 17.45 -6.73 13.30
C ASP A 139 16.74 -6.85 14.66
N GLU A 140 16.01 -7.95 14.83
CA GLU A 140 15.28 -8.24 16.07
C GLU A 140 16.20 -8.48 17.28
N ASN A 141 17.48 -8.83 17.04
CA ASN A 141 18.47 -9.12 18.10
C ASN A 141 19.29 -7.90 18.51
N GLY A 142 19.02 -6.73 17.92
CA GLY A 142 19.72 -5.47 18.23
C GLY A 142 21.20 -5.44 17.79
N GLY A 143 21.67 -6.42 17.00
CA GLY A 143 23.04 -6.50 16.50
C GLY A 143 23.27 -5.83 15.15
N GLY A 144 22.19 -5.50 14.42
CA GLY A 144 22.25 -4.85 13.12
C GLY A 144 22.70 -3.39 13.15
N PRO A 145 22.98 -2.77 11.99
CA PRO A 145 23.32 -1.35 11.91
C PRO A 145 22.18 -0.48 12.45
N ALA A 146 22.53 0.70 12.95
CA ALA A 146 21.55 1.69 13.35
C ALA A 146 20.67 2.06 12.15
N LEU A 147 19.38 2.30 12.39
CA LEU A 147 18.49 2.82 11.38
C LEU A 147 18.92 4.23 10.96
N PRO A 148 18.72 4.60 9.69
CA PRO A 148 18.87 6.00 9.28
C PRO A 148 17.86 6.88 10.05
N PRO A 149 18.02 8.22 10.03
CA PRO A 149 17.03 9.10 10.63
C PRO A 149 15.70 8.97 9.89
N LEU A 150 14.70 8.34 10.54
CA LEU A 150 13.39 8.08 9.96
C LEU A 150 12.35 9.16 10.29
N PHE A 151 12.65 10.05 11.24
CA PHE A 151 11.68 10.98 11.85
C PHE A 151 12.15 12.45 11.79
N ASP A 152 13.08 12.77 10.90
CA ASP A 152 13.61 14.11 10.65
C ASP A 152 12.75 14.90 9.65
N PHE A 153 11.44 14.87 9.86
CA PHE A 153 10.46 15.52 8.99
C PHE A 153 10.74 17.01 8.78
N THR A 154 10.64 17.43 7.53
CA THR A 154 10.73 18.83 7.12
C THR A 154 9.52 19.63 7.60
N GLN A 155 9.63 20.96 7.62
CA GLN A 155 8.49 21.83 7.94
C GLN A 155 7.33 21.68 6.94
N LEU A 156 7.63 21.39 5.66
CA LEU A 156 6.59 21.15 4.65
C LEU A 156 5.83 19.85 4.92
N GLU A 157 6.50 18.78 5.31
CA GLU A 157 5.87 17.51 5.68
C GLU A 157 5.00 17.64 6.94
N LEU A 158 5.49 18.35 7.95
CA LEU A 158 4.74 18.62 9.17
C LEU A 158 3.51 19.51 8.90
N ALA A 159 3.60 20.47 7.99
CA ALA A 159 2.47 21.29 7.58
C ALA A 159 1.42 20.46 6.81
N ALA A 160 1.88 19.56 5.93
CA ALA A 160 0.99 18.68 5.16
C ALA A 160 0.32 17.59 6.02
N CYS A 161 1.01 17.13 7.07
CA CYS A 161 0.54 16.09 7.98
C CYS A 161 0.99 16.39 9.42
N PRO A 162 0.24 17.20 10.17
CA PRO A 162 0.61 17.59 11.55
C PRO A 162 0.80 16.41 12.51
N GLY A 163 0.11 15.28 12.26
CA GLY A 163 0.25 14.05 13.05
C GLY A 163 1.66 13.44 13.05
N LEU A 164 2.51 13.79 12.09
CA LEU A 164 3.90 13.31 12.03
C LEU A 164 4.73 13.79 13.22
N ALA A 165 4.41 14.94 13.81
CA ALA A 165 5.11 15.44 14.99
C ALA A 165 5.06 14.46 16.17
N ALA A 166 3.93 13.74 16.31
CA ALA A 166 3.74 12.73 17.35
C ALA A 166 4.52 11.42 17.11
N LEU A 167 5.06 11.22 15.90
CA LEU A 167 5.84 10.03 15.56
C LEU A 167 7.31 10.16 15.94
N ARG A 168 7.78 11.36 16.25
CA ARG A 168 9.16 11.58 16.71
C ARG A 168 9.39 10.82 18.00
N PRO A 169 10.44 9.99 18.10
CA PRO A 169 10.77 9.37 19.35
C PRO A 169 10.97 10.46 20.42
N PRO A 170 10.57 10.21 21.67
CA PRO A 170 10.85 11.15 22.74
C PRO A 170 12.34 11.44 22.72
N GLN A 171 12.71 12.71 22.57
CA GLN A 171 14.10 13.11 22.64
C GLN A 171 14.63 12.59 23.96
N ALA A 172 15.66 11.76 23.94
CA ALA A 172 16.42 11.46 25.14
C ALA A 172 16.77 12.80 25.74
N ALA A 173 16.27 13.07 26.94
CA ALA A 173 16.57 14.29 27.65
C ALA A 173 18.07 14.51 27.56
N ALA A 174 18.47 15.60 26.93
CA ALA A 174 19.88 15.94 26.80
C ALA A 174 20.48 15.83 28.21
N ALA A 175 21.37 14.85 28.33
CA ALA A 175 22.13 14.70 29.58
C ALA A 175 22.90 16.01 29.78
N ALA A 176 22.45 16.78 30.75
CA ALA A 176 23.15 17.96 31.22
C ALA A 176 24.46 17.55 31.89
#